data_e10c81ca37a0b71024b723b22caeaecd
#
_entry.id   e10c81ca37a0b71024b723b22caeaecd
#
_cell.length_a   1.000
_cell.length_b   1.000
_cell.length_c   1.000
_cell.angle_alpha   90.00
_cell.angle_beta   90.00
_cell.angle_gamma   90.00
#
_symmetry.space_group_name_H-M   'P 1'
#
loop_
_entity.id
_entity.type
_entity.pdbx_description
1 polymer ?
#
loop_
_entity_poly.entity_id
_entity_poly.type
_entity_poly.pdbx_seq_one_letter_code
_entity_poly.pdbx_strand_id
1 'polypeptide(L)'
;NSILHTTCRILLIFSVGLALIWLVYIPHVWNYPQERQLRDADFILGSFGFRPAVDSTLWLIEHEITRPLGQYVLGLLMVIQRATGGNTTYFLGEVSATGWKHYFPVVYLLKEHLAFHILTLIAIGAFIKSKIKNKELLASYSMLIAAIKKNFTTFSVLLFFVIYSLLSIRSY
;
A
#
# COMPACT_ATOMS: atom_id res chain seq x y z
N ASN A 1 -23.31 15.99 -17.11
CA ASN A 1 -22.34 15.50 -18.12
C ASN A 1 -20.91 15.35 -17.60
N SER A 2 -20.46 16.19 -16.65
CA SER A 2 -19.08 16.13 -16.09
C SER A 2 -18.82 14.81 -15.34
N ILE A 3 -19.75 14.37 -14.52
CA ILE A 3 -19.61 13.10 -13.74
C ILE A 3 -19.48 11.91 -14.68
N LEU A 4 -20.32 11.83 -15.72
CA LEU A 4 -20.28 10.74 -16.70
C LEU A 4 -18.92 10.67 -17.41
N HIS A 5 -18.38 11.81 -17.84
CA HIS A 5 -17.06 11.88 -18.48
C HIS A 5 -15.95 11.44 -17.52
N THR A 6 -16.02 11.83 -16.25
CA THR A 6 -15.04 11.40 -15.24
C THR A 6 -15.12 9.90 -15.00
N THR A 7 -16.33 9.35 -14.86
CA THR A 7 -16.54 7.90 -14.70
C THR A 7 -16.01 7.11 -15.89
N CYS A 8 -16.31 7.55 -17.14
CA CYS A 8 -15.79 6.90 -18.35
C CYS A 8 -14.25 6.91 -18.40
N ARG A 9 -13.61 8.00 -18.00
CA ARG A 9 -12.13 8.09 -17.95
C ARG A 9 -11.55 7.14 -16.92
N ILE A 10 -12.15 7.05 -15.74
CA ILE A 10 -11.73 6.13 -14.69
C ILE A 10 -11.87 4.68 -15.16
N LEU A 11 -13.01 4.31 -15.73
CA LEU A 11 -13.23 2.97 -16.28
C LEU A 11 -12.22 2.63 -17.38
N LEU A 12 -11.92 3.58 -18.27
CA LEU A 12 -10.92 3.40 -19.32
C LEU A 12 -9.52 3.13 -18.73
N ILE A 13 -9.12 3.90 -17.71
CA ILE A 13 -7.82 3.71 -17.02
C ILE A 13 -7.75 2.33 -16.39
N PHE A 14 -8.81 1.89 -15.70
CA PHE A 14 -8.87 0.55 -15.11
C PHE A 14 -8.82 -0.55 -16.17
N SER A 15 -9.55 -0.41 -17.26
CA SER A 15 -9.57 -1.39 -18.34
C SER A 15 -8.20 -1.53 -19.01
N VAL A 16 -7.52 -0.40 -19.28
CA VAL A 16 -6.15 -0.41 -19.82
C VAL A 16 -5.19 -1.04 -18.82
N GLY A 17 -5.31 -0.70 -17.53
CA GLY A 17 -4.50 -1.29 -16.46
C GLY A 17 -4.65 -2.81 -16.39
N LEU A 18 -5.89 -3.32 -16.42
CA LEU A 18 -6.15 -4.76 -16.41
C LEU A 18 -5.62 -5.45 -17.67
N ALA A 19 -5.75 -4.83 -18.83
CA ALA A 19 -5.20 -5.36 -20.08
C ALA A 19 -3.66 -5.44 -20.04
N LEU A 20 -3.00 -4.43 -19.49
CA LEU A 20 -1.54 -4.45 -19.31
C LEU A 20 -1.09 -5.52 -18.32
N ILE A 21 -1.78 -5.67 -17.19
CA ILE A 21 -1.53 -6.75 -16.22
C ILE A 21 -1.68 -8.11 -16.90
N TRP A 22 -2.75 -8.31 -17.64
CA TRP A 22 -3.01 -9.54 -18.38
C TRP A 22 -1.85 -9.87 -19.33
N LEU A 23 -1.41 -8.90 -20.15
CA LEU A 23 -0.28 -9.07 -21.07
C LEU A 23 1.03 -9.42 -20.36
N VAL A 24 1.33 -8.73 -19.25
CA VAL A 24 2.55 -8.97 -18.46
C VAL A 24 2.54 -10.35 -17.82
N TYR A 25 1.37 -10.87 -17.43
CA TYR A 25 1.26 -12.16 -16.75
C TYR A 25 1.10 -13.37 -17.69
N ILE A 26 0.83 -13.18 -19.01
CA ILE A 26 0.79 -14.27 -20.00
C ILE A 26 2.07 -15.14 -19.92
N PRO A 27 3.30 -14.61 -19.98
CA PRO A 27 4.50 -15.44 -19.94
C PRO A 27 4.63 -16.27 -18.66
N HIS A 28 4.08 -15.78 -17.53
CA HIS A 28 4.13 -16.48 -16.23
C HIS A 28 3.25 -17.73 -16.19
N VAL A 29 2.19 -17.76 -16.99
CA VAL A 29 1.27 -18.90 -17.04
C VAL A 29 1.48 -19.79 -18.26
N TRP A 30 2.29 -19.37 -19.24
CA TRP A 30 2.46 -20.05 -20.54
C TRP A 30 2.86 -21.52 -20.40
N ASN A 31 3.92 -21.81 -19.62
CA ASN A 31 4.42 -23.17 -19.40
C ASN A 31 3.97 -23.76 -18.06
N TYR A 32 2.97 -23.17 -17.41
CA TYR A 32 2.46 -23.64 -16.13
C TYR A 32 1.19 -24.47 -16.37
N PRO A 33 1.19 -25.80 -16.09
CA PRO A 33 0.00 -26.64 -16.26
C PRO A 33 -1.15 -26.09 -15.41
N GLN A 34 -2.34 -25.97 -15.99
CA GLN A 34 -3.49 -25.35 -15.32
C GLN A 34 -3.89 -26.07 -14.03
N GLU A 35 -3.95 -27.41 -14.07
CA GLU A 35 -4.26 -28.21 -12.89
C GLU A 35 -3.28 -28.00 -11.75
N ARG A 36 -2.00 -27.83 -12.08
CA ARG A 36 -0.97 -27.55 -11.09
C ARG A 36 -1.12 -26.14 -10.51
N GLN A 37 -1.38 -25.15 -11.36
CA GLN A 37 -1.62 -23.77 -10.92
C GLN A 37 -2.82 -23.68 -9.96
N LEU A 38 -3.90 -24.41 -10.26
CA LEU A 38 -5.09 -24.48 -9.43
C LEU A 38 -4.79 -25.10 -8.05
N ARG A 39 -4.11 -26.24 -8.01
CA ARG A 39 -3.71 -26.90 -6.76
C ARG A 39 -2.77 -26.04 -5.92
N ASP A 40 -1.79 -25.42 -6.56
CA ASP A 40 -0.83 -24.56 -5.88
C ASP A 40 -1.52 -23.32 -5.31
N ALA A 41 -2.46 -22.71 -6.05
CA ALA A 41 -3.24 -21.56 -5.59
C ALA A 41 -4.16 -21.92 -4.42
N ASP A 42 -4.86 -23.03 -4.48
CA ASP A 42 -5.73 -23.51 -3.38
C ASP A 42 -4.91 -23.84 -2.12
N PHE A 43 -3.77 -24.48 -2.27
CA PHE A 43 -2.85 -24.76 -1.18
C PHE A 43 -2.31 -23.47 -0.53
N ILE A 44 -1.85 -22.51 -1.32
CA ILE A 44 -1.30 -21.25 -0.85
C ILE A 44 -2.36 -20.41 -0.14
N LEU A 45 -3.57 -20.36 -0.67
CA LEU A 45 -4.68 -19.58 -0.13
C LEU A 45 -5.53 -20.37 0.89
N GLY A 46 -5.16 -21.60 1.23
CA GLY A 46 -5.91 -22.46 2.14
C GLY A 46 -6.15 -21.83 3.52
N SER A 47 -5.23 -21.03 4.02
CA SER A 47 -5.35 -20.30 5.29
C SER A 47 -5.88 -18.86 5.14
N PHE A 48 -6.23 -18.41 3.93
CA PHE A 48 -6.74 -17.06 3.72
C PHE A 48 -8.18 -16.93 4.24
N GLY A 49 -8.40 -15.99 5.18
CA GLY A 49 -9.66 -15.90 5.91
C GLY A 49 -10.87 -15.45 5.10
N PHE A 50 -10.70 -14.74 3.98
CA PHE A 50 -11.80 -14.24 3.15
C PHE A 50 -12.02 -15.15 1.93
N ARG A 51 -12.81 -16.22 2.14
CA ARG A 51 -13.09 -17.25 1.13
C ARG A 51 -13.62 -16.73 -0.21
N PRO A 52 -14.53 -15.72 -0.28
CA PRO A 52 -14.99 -15.22 -1.58
C PRO A 52 -13.88 -14.73 -2.51
N ALA A 53 -12.79 -14.15 -1.95
CA ALA A 53 -11.65 -13.74 -2.75
C ALA A 53 -10.84 -14.94 -3.25
N VAL A 54 -10.72 -16.00 -2.44
CA VAL A 54 -10.09 -17.27 -2.84
C VAL A 54 -10.85 -17.90 -3.98
N ASP A 55 -12.17 -18.08 -3.82
CA ASP A 55 -13.04 -18.71 -4.82
C ASP A 55 -13.02 -17.93 -6.15
N SER A 56 -13.04 -16.60 -6.09
CA SER A 56 -12.89 -15.74 -7.26
C SER A 56 -11.54 -15.92 -7.95
N THR A 57 -10.47 -16.09 -7.18
CA THR A 57 -9.12 -16.32 -7.74
C THR A 57 -9.03 -17.68 -8.43
N LEU A 58 -9.54 -18.72 -7.79
CA LEU A 58 -9.59 -20.07 -8.37
C LEU A 58 -10.42 -20.07 -9.65
N TRP A 59 -11.59 -19.42 -9.65
CA TRP A 59 -12.41 -19.27 -10.83
C TRP A 59 -11.66 -18.57 -11.98
N LEU A 60 -10.90 -17.51 -11.71
CA LEU A 60 -10.08 -16.85 -12.73
C LEU A 60 -9.01 -17.78 -13.30
N ILE A 61 -8.43 -18.66 -12.47
CA ILE A 61 -7.41 -19.64 -12.90
C ILE A 61 -8.02 -20.78 -13.71
N GLU A 62 -9.25 -21.19 -13.42
CA GLU A 62 -9.97 -22.23 -14.17
C GLU A 62 -10.26 -21.87 -15.63
N HIS A 63 -10.31 -20.57 -15.95
CA HIS A 63 -10.63 -20.10 -17.29
C HIS A 63 -9.36 -19.65 -18.02
N GLU A 64 -9.07 -20.27 -19.16
CA GLU A 64 -7.83 -20.09 -19.90
C GLU A 64 -7.49 -18.63 -20.21
N ILE A 65 -8.50 -17.83 -20.59
CA ILE A 65 -8.33 -16.40 -20.92
C ILE A 65 -8.01 -15.56 -19.67
N THR A 66 -8.60 -15.88 -18.53
CA THR A 66 -8.44 -15.09 -17.29
C THR A 66 -7.31 -15.58 -16.38
N ARG A 67 -6.67 -16.70 -16.70
CA ARG A 67 -5.54 -17.26 -15.93
C ARG A 67 -4.44 -16.25 -15.58
N PRO A 68 -3.99 -15.40 -16.51
CA PRO A 68 -2.98 -14.39 -16.19
C PRO A 68 -3.45 -13.43 -15.08
N LEU A 69 -4.71 -13.01 -15.10
CA LEU A 69 -5.29 -12.20 -14.04
C LEU A 69 -5.41 -12.97 -12.73
N GLY A 70 -5.80 -14.25 -12.79
CA GLY A 70 -5.81 -15.14 -11.61
C GLY A 70 -4.45 -15.24 -10.94
N GLN A 71 -3.36 -15.33 -11.73
CA GLN A 71 -2.00 -15.34 -11.20
C GLN A 71 -1.62 -14.01 -10.52
N TYR A 72 -2.02 -12.88 -11.09
CA TYR A 72 -1.83 -11.57 -10.47
C TYR A 72 -2.59 -11.46 -9.13
N VAL A 73 -3.88 -11.86 -9.12
CA VAL A 73 -4.71 -11.81 -7.90
C VAL A 73 -4.16 -12.74 -6.83
N LEU A 74 -3.69 -13.95 -7.20
CA LEU A 74 -2.98 -14.85 -6.27
C LEU A 74 -1.81 -14.13 -5.59
N GLY A 75 -0.95 -13.47 -6.37
CA GLY A 75 0.18 -12.70 -5.81
C GLY A 75 -0.27 -11.59 -4.86
N LEU A 76 -1.35 -10.88 -5.20
CA LEU A 76 -1.92 -9.84 -4.36
C LEU A 76 -2.45 -10.41 -3.03
N LEU A 77 -3.20 -11.52 -3.07
CA LEU A 77 -3.72 -12.17 -1.87
C LEU A 77 -2.60 -12.74 -0.99
N MET A 78 -1.53 -13.26 -1.58
CA MET A 78 -0.33 -13.68 -0.83
C MET A 78 0.30 -12.52 -0.05
N VAL A 79 0.40 -11.35 -0.66
CA VAL A 79 0.92 -10.14 0.03
C VAL A 79 0.00 -9.73 1.18
N ILE A 80 -1.32 -9.73 0.96
CA ILE A 80 -2.30 -9.42 2.00
C ILE A 80 -2.23 -10.45 3.14
N GLN A 81 -2.12 -11.74 2.82
CA GLN A 81 -1.99 -12.82 3.79
C GLN A 81 -0.76 -12.64 4.67
N ARG A 82 0.39 -12.30 4.07
CA ARG A 82 1.60 -11.99 4.82
C ARG A 82 1.47 -10.75 5.68
N ALA A 83 0.83 -9.70 5.16
CA ALA A 83 0.62 -8.46 5.91
C ALA A 83 -0.30 -8.65 7.12
N THR A 84 -1.30 -9.56 7.04
CA THR A 84 -2.25 -9.85 8.12
C THR A 84 -1.79 -10.95 9.06
N GLY A 85 -1.07 -11.95 8.54
CA GLY A 85 -0.56 -13.08 9.33
C GLY A 85 0.71 -12.77 10.12
N GLY A 86 1.35 -11.64 9.85
CA GLY A 86 2.64 -11.27 10.43
C GLY A 86 3.80 -12.12 9.90
N ASN A 87 5.00 -11.76 10.28
CA ASN A 87 6.21 -12.53 10.03
C ASN A 87 7.01 -12.62 11.32
N THR A 88 7.64 -13.76 11.54
CA THR A 88 8.61 -13.91 12.62
C THR A 88 9.73 -12.88 12.42
N THR A 89 9.91 -11.98 13.37
CA THR A 89 10.89 -10.91 13.33
C THR A 89 11.82 -10.98 14.52
N TYR A 90 13.09 -10.62 14.28
CA TYR A 90 14.09 -10.46 15.32
C TYR A 90 14.24 -8.96 15.64
N PHE A 91 14.24 -8.63 16.94
CA PHE A 91 14.39 -7.26 17.38
C PHE A 91 15.05 -7.19 18.77
N LEU A 92 16.16 -6.46 18.86
CA LEU A 92 16.91 -6.22 20.11
C LEU A 92 17.24 -7.47 20.94
N GLY A 93 17.54 -8.58 20.30
CA GLY A 93 17.88 -9.85 20.97
C GLY A 93 16.75 -10.84 21.10
N GLU A 94 15.54 -10.48 20.74
CA GLU A 94 14.35 -11.33 20.87
C GLU A 94 13.73 -11.66 19.52
N VAL A 95 13.09 -12.84 19.44
CA VAL A 95 12.34 -13.31 18.26
C VAL A 95 10.86 -13.36 18.62
N SER A 96 10.02 -12.71 17.79
CA SER A 96 8.57 -12.73 17.97
C SER A 96 7.85 -13.05 16.65
N ALA A 97 6.81 -13.86 16.71
CA ALA A 97 5.92 -14.11 15.58
C ALA A 97 4.88 -13.00 15.38
N THR A 98 4.62 -12.22 16.43
CA THR A 98 3.61 -11.15 16.42
C THR A 98 4.21 -9.75 16.27
N GLY A 99 5.55 -9.63 16.28
CA GLY A 99 6.26 -8.36 16.18
C GLY A 99 6.16 -7.48 17.43
N TRP A 100 6.51 -6.19 17.30
CA TRP A 100 6.46 -5.18 18.37
C TRP A 100 5.90 -3.86 17.84
N LYS A 101 5.03 -3.22 18.64
CA LYS A 101 4.42 -1.91 18.29
C LYS A 101 5.43 -0.81 17.98
N HIS A 102 6.59 -0.86 18.63
CA HIS A 102 7.66 0.11 18.48
C HIS A 102 8.75 -0.31 17.47
N TYR A 103 8.57 -1.44 16.79
CA TYR A 103 9.56 -1.95 15.83
C TYR A 103 9.88 -0.92 14.73
N PHE A 104 8.86 -0.47 14.00
CA PHE A 104 9.06 0.45 12.88
C PHE A 104 9.68 1.81 13.29
N PRO A 105 9.20 2.51 14.34
CA PRO A 105 9.82 3.74 14.79
C PRO A 105 11.29 3.57 15.19
N VAL A 106 11.62 2.51 15.94
CA VAL A 106 13.00 2.28 16.39
C VAL A 106 13.90 1.89 15.23
N VAL A 107 13.44 0.97 14.35
CA VAL A 107 14.22 0.57 13.17
C VAL A 107 14.45 1.76 12.24
N TYR A 108 13.46 2.64 12.04
CA TYR A 108 13.63 3.87 11.27
C TYR A 108 14.73 4.77 11.87
N LEU A 109 14.70 4.99 13.18
CA LEU A 109 15.72 5.79 13.85
C LEU A 109 17.13 5.17 13.77
N LEU A 110 17.23 3.84 13.75
CA LEU A 110 18.52 3.13 13.70
C LEU A 110 19.04 2.97 12.27
N LYS A 111 18.18 2.82 11.28
CA LYS A 111 18.56 2.56 9.88
C LYS A 111 18.85 3.82 9.09
N GLU A 112 18.17 4.93 9.41
CA GLU A 112 18.42 6.19 8.73
C GLU A 112 19.69 6.86 9.22
N HIS A 113 20.36 7.58 8.31
CA HIS A 113 21.58 8.31 8.63
C HIS A 113 21.33 9.42 9.66
N LEU A 114 22.20 9.54 10.66
CA LEU A 114 22.11 10.58 11.68
C LEU A 114 22.02 12.00 11.10
N ALA A 115 22.73 12.26 10.00
CA ALA A 115 22.65 13.54 9.28
C ALA A 115 21.23 13.86 8.81
N PHE A 116 20.46 12.85 8.34
CA PHE A 116 19.08 13.01 7.92
C PHE A 116 18.19 13.43 9.10
N HIS A 117 18.34 12.81 10.27
CA HIS A 117 17.58 13.18 11.47
C HIS A 117 17.88 14.61 11.92
N ILE A 118 19.16 15.01 11.91
CA ILE A 118 19.57 16.38 12.25
C ILE A 118 18.96 17.39 11.30
N LEU A 119 19.05 17.15 9.99
CA LEU A 119 18.47 18.03 8.97
C LEU A 119 16.94 18.13 9.10
N THR A 120 16.28 17.02 9.40
CA THR A 120 14.82 16.98 9.62
C THR A 120 14.44 17.82 10.84
N LEU A 121 15.17 17.71 11.95
CA LEU A 121 14.93 18.53 13.15
C LEU A 121 15.17 20.03 12.88
N ILE A 122 16.23 20.37 12.14
CA ILE A 122 16.49 21.76 11.72
C ILE A 122 15.36 22.29 10.85
N ALA A 123 14.90 21.50 9.87
CA ALA A 123 13.80 21.88 8.97
C ALA A 123 12.49 22.10 9.74
N ILE A 124 12.15 21.21 10.67
CA ILE A 124 10.97 21.35 11.54
C ILE A 124 11.10 22.61 12.40
N GLY A 125 12.26 22.86 13.02
CA GLY A 125 12.49 24.04 13.84
C GLY A 125 12.38 25.33 13.04
N ALA A 126 12.93 25.39 11.83
CA ALA A 126 12.81 26.54 10.92
C ALA A 126 11.36 26.78 10.49
N PHE A 127 10.62 25.71 10.18
CA PHE A 127 9.21 25.76 9.83
C PHE A 127 8.34 26.33 10.97
N ILE A 128 8.53 25.81 12.20
CA ILE A 128 7.81 26.29 13.38
C ILE A 128 8.13 27.77 13.64
N LYS A 129 9.42 28.14 13.61
CA LYS A 129 9.84 29.54 13.79
C LYS A 129 9.21 30.49 12.76
N SER A 130 9.16 30.07 11.50
CA SER A 130 8.50 30.83 10.43
C SER A 130 7.01 31.04 10.70
N LYS A 131 6.31 29.99 11.13
CA LYS A 131 4.85 30.05 11.42
C LYS A 131 4.55 30.93 12.63
N ILE A 132 5.35 30.84 13.69
CA ILE A 132 5.19 31.69 14.89
C ILE A 132 5.44 33.15 14.53
N LYS A 133 6.49 33.46 13.74
CA LYS A 133 6.79 34.82 13.32
C LYS A 133 5.68 35.46 12.52
N ASN A 134 5.00 34.69 11.68
CA ASN A 134 3.94 35.19 10.79
C ASN A 134 2.56 35.23 11.45
N LYS A 135 2.42 34.88 12.74
CA LYS A 135 1.12 34.80 13.47
C LYS A 135 0.05 33.96 12.76
N GLU A 136 0.43 33.03 11.89
CA GLU A 136 -0.49 32.21 11.10
C GLU A 136 -1.04 30.99 11.88
N LEU A 137 -0.68 30.85 13.16
CA LEU A 137 -1.05 29.67 13.97
C LEU A 137 -2.56 29.58 14.31
N LEU A 138 -3.31 30.68 14.14
CA LEU A 138 -4.76 30.75 14.37
C LEU A 138 -5.48 31.00 13.03
N ALA A 139 -5.22 30.16 12.05
CA ALA A 139 -5.92 30.23 10.78
C ALA A 139 -7.38 29.79 10.94
N SER A 140 -8.32 30.68 10.57
CA SER A 140 -9.72 30.31 10.41
C SER A 140 -9.86 29.10 9.48
N TYR A 141 -10.90 28.26 9.67
CA TYR A 141 -11.19 27.08 8.85
C TYR A 141 -11.16 27.39 7.33
N SER A 142 -11.60 28.56 6.93
CA SER A 142 -11.54 29.05 5.54
C SER A 142 -10.09 29.21 5.03
N MET A 143 -9.17 29.68 5.86
CA MET A 143 -7.74 29.78 5.50
C MET A 143 -7.08 28.41 5.37
N LEU A 144 -7.47 27.44 6.19
CA LEU A 144 -6.99 26.07 6.09
C LEU A 144 -7.38 25.44 4.75
N ILE A 145 -8.65 25.57 4.35
CA ILE A 145 -9.13 25.07 3.05
C ILE A 145 -8.41 25.77 1.88
N ALA A 146 -8.21 27.08 1.96
CA ALA A 146 -7.48 27.83 0.93
C ALA A 146 -6.01 27.38 0.84
N ALA A 147 -5.34 27.12 1.96
CA ALA A 147 -3.98 26.62 2.01
C ALA A 147 -3.86 25.20 1.43
N ILE A 148 -4.81 24.31 1.73
CA ILE A 148 -4.90 22.95 1.15
C ILE A 148 -5.09 23.04 -0.37
N LYS A 149 -6.01 23.86 -0.85
CA LYS A 149 -6.24 24.04 -2.29
C LYS A 149 -5.01 24.58 -3.01
N LYS A 150 -4.33 25.58 -2.41
CA LYS A 150 -3.14 26.21 -2.98
C LYS A 150 -1.95 25.22 -3.06
N ASN A 151 -1.79 24.36 -2.06
CA ASN A 151 -0.67 23.41 -1.94
C ASN A 151 -1.17 21.97 -1.99
N PHE A 152 -2.14 21.67 -2.84
CA PHE A 152 -2.82 20.37 -2.87
C PHE A 152 -1.86 19.18 -3.00
N THR A 153 -0.86 19.29 -3.87
CA THR A 153 0.13 18.22 -4.08
C THR A 153 0.92 17.95 -2.79
N THR A 154 1.43 18.99 -2.14
CA THR A 154 2.18 18.84 -0.88
C THR A 154 1.32 18.24 0.23
N PHE A 155 0.07 18.69 0.33
CA PHE A 155 -0.89 18.17 1.30
C PHE A 155 -1.20 16.68 1.04
N SER A 156 -1.43 16.30 -0.21
CA SER A 156 -1.71 14.91 -0.59
C SER A 156 -0.54 13.98 -0.28
N VAL A 157 0.70 14.39 -0.56
CA VAL A 157 1.90 13.61 -0.24
C VAL A 157 2.07 13.46 1.27
N LEU A 158 1.90 14.53 2.04
CA LEU A 158 1.98 14.47 3.50
C LEU A 158 0.88 13.59 4.10
N LEU A 159 -0.35 13.71 3.60
CA LEU A 159 -1.48 12.89 4.03
C LEU A 159 -1.21 11.39 3.77
N PHE A 160 -0.74 11.07 2.57
CA PHE A 160 -0.34 9.71 2.22
C PHE A 160 0.73 9.18 3.18
N PHE A 161 1.77 9.97 3.43
CA PHE A 161 2.86 9.58 4.33
C PHE A 161 2.37 9.32 5.76
N VAL A 162 1.49 10.19 6.27
CA VAL A 162 0.90 10.03 7.62
C VAL A 162 0.04 8.77 7.70
N ILE A 163 -0.87 8.56 6.72
CA ILE A 163 -1.73 7.38 6.68
C ILE A 163 -0.89 6.10 6.59
N TYR A 164 0.08 6.07 5.68
CA TYR A 164 0.96 4.92 5.50
C TYR A 164 1.74 4.60 6.78
N SER A 165 2.31 5.62 7.45
CA SER A 165 3.05 5.44 8.70
C SER A 165 2.16 4.90 9.82
N LEU A 166 0.94 5.43 9.97
CA LEU A 166 -0.02 4.96 10.97
C LEU A 166 -0.45 3.50 10.71
N LEU A 167 -0.70 3.14 9.45
CA LEU A 167 -1.03 1.77 9.07
C LEU A 167 0.15 0.82 9.34
N SER A 168 1.37 1.24 9.00
CA SER A 168 2.59 0.44 9.23
C SER A 168 2.86 0.20 10.73
N ILE A 169 2.59 1.18 11.59
CA ILE A 169 2.72 1.02 13.05
C ILE A 169 1.65 0.07 13.61
N ARG A 170 0.48 0.04 12.99
CA ARG A 170 -0.64 -0.80 13.44
C ARG A 170 -0.59 -2.23 12.92
N SER A 171 0.08 -2.48 11.79
CA SER A 171 0.18 -3.81 11.17
C SER A 171 1.35 -4.61 11.76
N TYR A 172 1.11 -5.26 12.88
CA TYR A 172 2.01 -6.26 13.49
C TYR A 172 1.18 -7.40 14.05
#